data_1a7e719dca9f015294e9e354fb431ec8
#
_entry.id   1a7e719dca9f015294e9e354fb431ec8
#
_cell.length_a   1.000
_cell.length_b   1.000
_cell.length_c   1.000
_cell.angle_alpha   90.00
_cell.angle_beta   90.00
_cell.angle_gamma   90.00
#
_symmetry.space_group_name_H-M   'P 1'
#
loop_
_entity.id
_entity.type
_entity.pdbx_description
1 polymer ?
#
loop_
_entity_poly.entity_id
_entity_poly.type
_entity_poly.pdbx_seq_one_letter_code
_entity_poly.pdbx_strand_id
1 'polypeptide(L)'
;SLFGTSQGGGGSLLLASILGPERVRCVCADLPFLTDFPGSGLEGDAYSLLQPIYEAVPAADFWMRLGYVDTVSHAHRLTMPVLLSAGGEDATCPPRTVERLFQSLSGTRQYTYLEHQEHTHSRSSMYLFSAWLRLYA
;
A
#
# COMPACT_ATOMS: atom_id res chain seq x y z
N SER A 1 8.43 10.11 -10.50
CA SER A 1 7.24 9.33 -10.10
C SER A 1 7.64 7.91 -9.74
N LEU A 2 6.87 7.26 -8.90
CA LEU A 2 7.13 5.89 -8.46
C LEU A 2 5.94 4.99 -8.84
N PHE A 3 6.27 3.76 -9.22
CA PHE A 3 5.30 2.70 -9.48
C PHE A 3 5.81 1.40 -8.87
N GLY A 4 4.93 0.63 -8.29
CA GLY A 4 5.27 -0.69 -7.79
C GLY A 4 4.04 -1.55 -7.51
N THR A 5 4.24 -2.87 -7.47
CA THR A 5 3.20 -3.85 -7.15
C THR A 5 3.58 -4.61 -5.91
N SER A 6 2.60 -4.99 -5.10
CA SER A 6 2.78 -5.80 -3.89
C SER A 6 3.82 -5.16 -2.95
N GLN A 7 4.88 -5.85 -2.61
CA GLN A 7 5.98 -5.29 -1.81
C GLN A 7 6.61 -4.06 -2.48
N GLY A 8 6.73 -4.04 -3.80
CA GLY A 8 7.18 -2.86 -4.56
C GLY A 8 6.22 -1.69 -4.47
N GLY A 9 4.90 -1.95 -4.39
CA GLY A 9 3.87 -0.94 -4.15
C GLY A 9 4.00 -0.27 -2.78
N GLY A 10 4.09 -1.07 -1.73
CA GLY A 10 4.35 -0.57 -0.37
C GLY A 10 5.69 0.15 -0.26
N GLY A 11 6.75 -0.42 -0.86
CA GLY A 11 8.07 0.21 -0.92
C GLY A 11 8.08 1.55 -1.64
N SER A 12 7.31 1.69 -2.74
CA SER A 12 7.14 2.96 -3.46
C SER A 12 6.48 4.03 -2.59
N LEU A 13 5.45 3.66 -1.82
CA LEU A 13 4.77 4.55 -0.89
C LEU A 13 5.71 4.99 0.25
N LEU A 14 6.44 4.06 0.85
CA LEU A 14 7.42 4.38 1.90
C LEU A 14 8.52 5.29 1.38
N LEU A 15 9.09 4.99 0.21
CA LEU A 15 10.11 5.81 -0.41
C LEU A 15 9.58 7.22 -0.72
N ALA A 16 8.35 7.34 -1.24
CA ALA A 16 7.72 8.63 -1.49
C ALA A 16 7.52 9.43 -0.19
N SER A 17 7.14 8.77 0.91
CA SER A 17 6.96 9.41 2.21
C SER A 17 8.27 9.99 2.78
N ILE A 18 9.40 9.38 2.43
CA ILE A 18 10.75 9.83 2.82
C ILE A 18 11.25 10.95 1.92
N LEU A 19 11.09 10.80 0.61
CA LEU A 19 11.61 11.77 -0.38
C LEU A 19 10.76 13.04 -0.48
N GLY A 20 9.46 12.95 -0.21
CA GLY A 20 8.52 14.07 -0.27
C GLY A 20 8.13 14.51 -1.70
N PRO A 21 7.17 15.47 -1.81
CA PRO A 21 6.61 15.93 -3.08
C PRO A 21 7.61 16.69 -3.96
N GLU A 22 8.69 17.21 -3.38
CA GLU A 22 9.75 17.90 -4.13
C GLU A 22 10.53 16.94 -5.05
N ARG A 23 10.60 15.67 -4.70
CA ARG A 23 11.33 14.63 -5.44
C ARG A 23 10.42 13.60 -6.10
N VAL A 24 9.23 13.37 -5.57
CA VAL A 24 8.26 12.41 -6.08
C VAL A 24 6.98 13.14 -6.48
N ARG A 25 6.71 13.21 -7.77
CA ARG A 25 5.54 13.91 -8.30
C ARG A 25 4.24 13.14 -8.11
N CYS A 26 4.26 11.83 -8.25
CA CYS A 26 3.11 10.97 -7.96
C CYS A 26 3.54 9.53 -7.68
N VAL A 27 2.64 8.76 -7.09
CA VAL A 27 2.82 7.33 -6.80
C VAL A 27 1.65 6.53 -7.37
N CYS A 28 1.98 5.38 -7.98
CA CYS A 28 1.01 4.35 -8.31
C CYS A 28 1.42 3.07 -7.57
N ALA A 29 0.60 2.63 -6.63
CA ALA A 29 0.82 1.40 -5.87
C ALA A 29 -0.27 0.38 -6.17
N ASP A 30 0.14 -0.70 -6.86
CA ASP A 30 -0.71 -1.80 -7.28
C ASP A 30 -0.69 -2.90 -6.22
N LEU A 31 -1.85 -3.25 -5.66
CA LEU A 31 -2.01 -4.31 -4.65
C LEU A 31 -0.97 -4.22 -3.52
N PRO A 32 -0.75 -3.05 -2.89
CA PRO A 32 0.42 -2.81 -2.05
C PRO A 32 0.42 -3.68 -0.79
N PHE A 33 1.54 -4.35 -0.54
CA PHE A 33 1.92 -4.90 0.77
C PHE A 33 2.52 -3.80 1.66
N LEU A 34 2.93 -4.12 2.89
CA LEU A 34 3.44 -3.18 3.90
C LEU A 34 2.40 -2.12 4.31
N THR A 35 1.13 -2.50 4.37
CA THR A 35 0.01 -1.58 4.56
C THR A 35 -0.90 -2.08 5.65
N ASP A 36 -1.13 -1.25 6.68
CA ASP A 36 -2.05 -1.54 7.79
C ASP A 36 -1.80 -2.91 8.46
N PHE A 37 -0.60 -3.13 8.95
CA PHE A 37 -0.25 -4.37 9.63
C PHE A 37 -1.20 -4.70 10.80
N PRO A 38 -1.57 -3.76 11.69
CA PRO A 38 -2.53 -4.05 12.75
C PRO A 38 -3.92 -4.42 12.21
N GLY A 39 -4.41 -3.70 11.20
CA GLY A 39 -5.72 -3.95 10.59
C GLY A 39 -5.77 -5.23 9.75
N SER A 40 -4.62 -5.74 9.30
CA SER A 40 -4.53 -7.03 8.64
C SER A 40 -4.87 -8.18 9.58
N GLY A 41 -4.61 -8.01 10.89
CA GLY A 41 -4.71 -9.10 11.88
C GLY A 41 -3.75 -10.26 11.61
N LEU A 42 -2.70 -10.03 10.82
CA LEU A 42 -1.79 -11.03 10.26
C LEU A 42 -2.51 -12.08 9.38
N GLU A 43 -3.69 -11.73 8.85
CA GLU A 43 -4.41 -12.51 7.86
C GLU A 43 -3.93 -12.18 6.44
N GLY A 44 -4.04 -13.15 5.55
CA GLY A 44 -3.52 -13.07 4.19
C GLY A 44 -2.12 -13.65 4.06
N ASP A 45 -1.79 -14.18 2.88
CA ASP A 45 -0.58 -14.97 2.66
C ASP A 45 0.71 -14.19 2.98
N ALA A 46 0.76 -12.90 2.65
CA ALA A 46 1.93 -12.07 2.91
C ALA A 46 2.07 -11.70 4.41
N TYR A 47 0.96 -11.39 5.09
CA TYR A 47 0.98 -10.95 6.48
C TYR A 47 1.16 -12.10 7.46
N SER A 48 0.62 -13.28 7.15
CA SER A 48 0.74 -14.49 8.00
C SER A 48 2.20 -14.95 8.16
N LEU A 49 3.10 -14.59 7.25
CA LEU A 49 4.54 -14.85 7.36
C LEU A 49 5.16 -14.18 8.59
N LEU A 50 4.51 -13.18 9.18
CA LEU A 50 4.98 -12.49 10.38
C LEU A 50 4.53 -13.17 11.68
N GLN A 51 3.60 -14.12 11.61
CA GLN A 51 3.04 -14.80 12.79
C GLN A 51 4.11 -15.40 13.73
N PRO A 52 5.14 -16.12 13.23
CA PRO A 52 6.18 -16.67 14.12
C PRO A 52 6.97 -15.58 14.87
N ILE A 53 7.15 -14.40 14.26
CA ILE A 53 7.83 -13.29 14.91
C ILE A 53 6.92 -12.65 15.95
N TYR A 54 5.62 -12.51 15.65
CA TYR A 54 4.62 -12.01 16.60
C TYR A 54 4.56 -12.86 17.88
N GLU A 55 4.62 -14.18 17.74
CA GLU A 55 4.60 -15.11 18.86
C GLU A 55 5.90 -15.09 19.69
N ALA A 56 7.01 -14.65 19.12
CA ALA A 56 8.33 -14.66 19.73
C ALA A 56 8.70 -13.38 20.50
N VAL A 57 7.94 -12.28 20.33
CA VAL A 57 8.28 -10.98 20.93
C VAL A 57 7.05 -10.36 21.60
N PRO A 58 7.22 -9.42 22.57
CA PRO A 58 6.10 -8.70 23.15
C PRO A 58 5.27 -7.98 22.07
N ALA A 59 3.95 -8.12 22.11
CA ALA A 59 3.04 -7.58 21.11
C ALA A 59 3.22 -6.06 20.90
N ALA A 60 3.45 -5.29 21.97
CA ALA A 60 3.68 -3.85 21.86
C ALA A 60 4.95 -3.53 21.04
N ASP A 61 6.03 -4.26 21.27
CA ASP A 61 7.29 -4.09 20.54
C ASP A 61 7.14 -4.50 19.07
N PHE A 62 6.41 -5.57 18.80
CA PHE A 62 6.13 -6.04 17.45
C PHE A 62 5.41 -4.98 16.62
N TRP A 63 4.27 -4.47 17.10
CA TRP A 63 3.50 -3.46 16.38
C TRP A 63 4.24 -2.14 16.24
N MET A 64 4.94 -1.71 17.29
CA MET A 64 5.77 -0.50 17.25
C MET A 64 6.83 -0.58 16.15
N ARG A 65 7.53 -1.72 16.03
CA ARG A 65 8.58 -1.92 15.01
C ARG A 65 7.99 -1.98 13.61
N LEU A 66 6.87 -2.66 13.41
CA LEU A 66 6.19 -2.68 12.11
C LEU A 66 5.69 -1.30 11.67
N GLY A 67 5.34 -0.42 12.62
CA GLY A 67 4.96 0.95 12.33
C GLY A 67 6.00 1.75 11.52
N TYR A 68 7.29 1.39 11.60
CA TYR A 68 8.33 2.03 10.80
C TYR A 68 8.24 1.68 9.31
N VAL A 69 7.65 0.57 8.96
CA VAL A 69 7.49 0.09 7.58
C VAL A 69 6.03 -0.02 7.15
N ASP A 70 5.09 0.44 7.97
CA ASP A 70 3.68 0.49 7.65
C ASP A 70 3.34 1.78 6.91
N THR A 71 2.83 1.66 5.70
CA THR A 71 2.49 2.81 4.85
C THR A 71 1.41 3.70 5.47
N VAL A 72 0.49 3.14 6.29
CA VAL A 72 -0.54 3.91 7.00
C VAL A 72 0.09 4.85 8.03
N SER A 73 1.13 4.41 8.74
CA SER A 73 1.87 5.24 9.70
C SER A 73 2.51 6.48 9.03
N HIS A 74 2.83 6.38 7.75
CA HIS A 74 3.46 7.44 6.96
C HIS A 74 2.51 8.18 6.02
N ALA A 75 1.21 7.84 6.01
CA ALA A 75 0.22 8.40 5.10
C ALA A 75 0.16 9.95 5.13
N HIS A 76 0.37 10.56 6.30
CA HIS A 76 0.40 12.01 6.47
C HIS A 76 1.52 12.72 5.68
N ARG A 77 2.54 11.99 5.26
CA ARG A 77 3.66 12.50 4.43
C ARG A 77 3.42 12.35 2.93
N LEU A 78 2.42 11.56 2.55
CA LEU A 78 2.07 11.30 1.15
C LEU A 78 1.15 12.41 0.64
N THR A 79 1.69 13.61 0.44
CA THR A 79 0.96 14.79 -0.01
C THR A 79 0.90 14.94 -1.53
N MET A 80 1.74 14.18 -2.27
CA MET A 80 1.66 14.07 -3.72
C MET A 80 0.46 13.21 -4.16
N PRO A 81 0.04 13.28 -5.44
CA PRO A 81 -1.00 12.41 -5.98
C PRO A 81 -0.68 10.92 -5.85
N VAL A 82 -1.60 10.15 -5.27
CA VAL A 82 -1.46 8.69 -5.03
C VAL A 82 -2.61 7.93 -5.67
N LEU A 83 -2.30 6.96 -6.51
CA LEU A 83 -3.23 5.97 -7.04
C LEU A 83 -2.97 4.61 -6.39
N LEU A 84 -4.01 4.04 -5.80
CA LEU A 84 -4.00 2.72 -5.18
C LEU A 84 -4.92 1.77 -5.94
N SER A 85 -4.54 0.51 -6.07
CA SER A 85 -5.46 -0.56 -6.48
C SER A 85 -5.56 -1.65 -5.41
N ALA A 86 -6.69 -2.33 -5.37
CA ALA A 86 -6.91 -3.50 -4.53
C ALA A 86 -7.76 -4.53 -5.28
N GLY A 87 -7.40 -5.79 -5.11
CA GLY A 87 -8.20 -6.92 -5.60
C GLY A 87 -9.23 -7.36 -4.56
N GLY A 88 -10.48 -7.57 -4.99
CA GLY A 88 -11.54 -8.01 -4.10
C GLY A 88 -11.36 -9.44 -3.59
N GLU A 89 -10.69 -10.29 -4.37
CA GLU A 89 -10.38 -11.68 -4.06
C GLU A 89 -8.88 -11.87 -3.72
N ASP A 90 -8.17 -10.79 -3.39
CA ASP A 90 -6.75 -10.82 -3.03
C ASP A 90 -6.54 -11.43 -1.64
N ALA A 91 -6.16 -12.71 -1.63
CA ALA A 91 -5.83 -13.45 -0.40
C ALA A 91 -4.44 -13.12 0.15
N THR A 92 -3.57 -12.48 -0.63
CA THR A 92 -2.20 -12.13 -0.24
C THR A 92 -2.14 -10.80 0.49
N CYS A 93 -2.76 -9.77 -0.10
CA CYS A 93 -2.87 -8.43 0.47
C CYS A 93 -4.36 -8.03 0.55
N PRO A 94 -5.04 -8.32 1.66
CA PRO A 94 -6.49 -8.10 1.77
C PRO A 94 -6.89 -6.65 1.45
N PRO A 95 -7.95 -6.43 0.65
CA PRO A 95 -8.32 -5.09 0.16
C PRO A 95 -8.62 -4.09 1.28
N ARG A 96 -9.08 -4.56 2.45
CA ARG A 96 -9.35 -3.71 3.63
C ARG A 96 -8.11 -2.93 4.09
N THR A 97 -6.91 -3.49 3.93
CA THR A 97 -5.66 -2.81 4.33
C THR A 97 -5.36 -1.64 3.39
N VAL A 98 -5.59 -1.81 2.11
CA VAL A 98 -5.43 -0.76 1.09
C VAL A 98 -6.48 0.33 1.25
N GLU A 99 -7.71 -0.04 1.56
CA GLU A 99 -8.81 0.89 1.85
C GLU A 99 -8.46 1.76 3.08
N ARG A 100 -7.91 1.16 4.13
CA ARG A 100 -7.45 1.89 5.32
C ARG A 100 -6.40 2.92 4.97
N LEU A 101 -5.42 2.56 4.12
CA LEU A 101 -4.43 3.52 3.63
C LEU A 101 -5.10 4.65 2.85
N PHE A 102 -6.00 4.33 1.91
CA PHE A 102 -6.73 5.33 1.13
C PHE A 102 -7.45 6.34 2.02
N GLN A 103 -8.13 5.87 3.05
CA GLN A 103 -8.82 6.73 4.02
C GLN A 103 -7.86 7.62 4.81
N SER A 104 -6.62 7.19 5.02
CA SER A 104 -5.59 7.90 5.77
C SER A 104 -4.83 8.95 4.94
N LEU A 105 -4.92 8.90 3.62
CA LEU A 105 -4.32 9.90 2.73
C LEU A 105 -5.11 11.21 2.78
N SER A 106 -4.42 12.35 2.75
CA SER A 106 -5.05 13.68 2.78
C SER A 106 -5.00 14.41 1.45
N GLY A 107 -4.07 14.04 0.55
CA GLY A 107 -3.87 14.68 -0.75
C GLY A 107 -4.78 14.16 -1.86
N THR A 108 -4.44 14.52 -3.11
CA THR A 108 -5.09 13.96 -4.31
C THR A 108 -4.89 12.46 -4.34
N ARG A 109 -5.98 11.72 -4.33
CA ARG A 109 -5.95 10.26 -4.24
C ARG A 109 -7.03 9.60 -5.06
N GLN A 110 -6.72 8.41 -5.56
CA GLN A 110 -7.64 7.53 -6.28
C GLN A 110 -7.53 6.13 -5.71
N TYR A 111 -8.67 5.48 -5.51
CA TYR A 111 -8.76 4.07 -5.13
C TYR A 111 -9.49 3.30 -6.22
N THR A 112 -8.90 2.22 -6.70
CA THR A 112 -9.47 1.33 -7.68
C THR A 112 -9.65 -0.05 -7.05
N TYR A 113 -10.91 -0.40 -6.80
CA TYR A 113 -11.29 -1.72 -6.32
C TYR A 113 -11.71 -2.59 -7.51
N LEU A 114 -11.08 -3.76 -7.64
CA LEU A 114 -11.30 -4.72 -8.71
C LEU A 114 -11.94 -5.98 -8.12
N GLU A 115 -13.25 -6.06 -8.16
CA GLU A 115 -14.11 -7.01 -7.42
C GLU A 115 -13.64 -8.47 -7.52
N HIS A 116 -13.31 -8.95 -8.72
CA HIS A 116 -12.91 -10.34 -8.97
C HIS A 116 -11.41 -10.51 -9.20
N GLN A 117 -10.61 -9.58 -8.75
CA GLN A 117 -9.17 -9.60 -8.93
C GLN A 117 -8.51 -10.25 -7.71
N GLU A 118 -7.70 -11.28 -7.97
CA GLU A 118 -6.75 -11.84 -7.02
C GLU A 118 -5.47 -11.00 -6.94
N HIS A 119 -4.42 -11.50 -6.27
CA HIS A 119 -3.10 -10.86 -6.18
C HIS A 119 -2.32 -10.95 -7.51
N THR A 120 -2.90 -10.45 -8.58
CA THR A 120 -2.30 -10.49 -9.93
C THR A 120 -2.49 -9.15 -10.63
N HIS A 121 -1.62 -8.86 -11.60
CA HIS A 121 -1.75 -7.66 -12.41
C HIS A 121 -2.99 -7.70 -13.30
N SER A 122 -3.72 -6.60 -13.38
CA SER A 122 -4.79 -6.42 -14.33
C SER A 122 -4.41 -5.44 -15.43
N ARG A 123 -4.87 -5.69 -16.66
CA ARG A 123 -4.71 -4.73 -17.76
C ARG A 123 -5.40 -3.39 -17.46
N SER A 124 -6.56 -3.45 -16.79
CA SER A 124 -7.31 -2.26 -16.39
C SER A 124 -6.52 -1.38 -15.44
N SER A 125 -5.87 -1.97 -14.43
CA SER A 125 -4.98 -1.24 -13.51
C SER A 125 -3.84 -0.56 -14.26
N MET A 126 -3.20 -1.26 -15.20
CA MET A 126 -2.09 -0.71 -15.99
C MET A 126 -2.49 0.49 -16.85
N TYR A 127 -3.70 0.47 -17.43
CA TYR A 127 -4.23 1.64 -18.14
C TYR A 127 -4.45 2.83 -17.22
N LEU A 128 -5.02 2.60 -16.05
CA LEU A 128 -5.24 3.65 -15.05
C LEU A 128 -3.92 4.24 -14.55
N PHE A 129 -2.92 3.40 -14.27
CA PHE A 129 -1.58 3.84 -13.86
C PHE A 129 -0.91 4.67 -14.97
N SER A 130 -1.02 4.25 -16.22
CA SER A 130 -0.48 5.00 -17.36
C SER A 130 -1.15 6.38 -17.48
N ALA A 131 -2.47 6.45 -17.30
CA ALA A 131 -3.22 7.71 -17.34
C ALA A 131 -2.82 8.62 -16.16
N TRP A 132 -2.69 8.07 -14.95
CA TRP A 132 -2.27 8.79 -13.76
C TRP A 132 -0.87 9.38 -13.90
N LEU A 133 0.08 8.57 -14.40
CA LEU A 133 1.44 9.03 -14.66
C LEU A 133 1.49 10.14 -15.71
N ARG A 134 0.68 10.07 -16.77
CA ARG A 134 0.59 11.15 -17.78
C ARG A 134 0.02 12.45 -17.20
N LEU A 135 -0.84 12.35 -16.19
CA LEU A 135 -1.48 13.51 -15.58
C LEU A 135 -0.57 14.22 -14.57
N TYR A 136 0.23 13.45 -13.82
CA TYR A 136 0.95 13.96 -12.65
C TYR A 136 2.47 13.82 -12.68
N ALA A 137 3.04 13.05 -13.62
CA ALA A 137 4.49 12.82 -13.69
C ALA A 137 5.30 13.97 -14.32
#